data_c56c2046d21c653151b5ab7887fe6169
#
_entry.id   c56c2046d21c653151b5ab7887fe6169
#
_cell.length_a   1.000
_cell.length_b   1.000
_cell.length_c   1.000
_cell.angle_alpha   90.00
_cell.angle_beta   90.00
_cell.angle_gamma   90.00
#
_symmetry.space_group_name_H-M   'P 1'
#
loop_
_entity.id
_entity.type
_entity.pdbx_description
1 polymer ?
#
loop_
_entity_poly.entity_id
_entity_poly.type
_entity_poly.pdbx_seq_one_letter_code
_entity_poly.pdbx_strand_id
1 'polypeptide(L)'
;GRCSLSDAAADHPKYPGLHLLTAPLSPGGQLDVTDEQMRQLLDQVRQEYDYCLIDAPAGLGQGFRLATGCADCVVVITTTDASALRDAQHTVMLLDKRFTTESLFLVVGRVQKKLLRALHSTIDDAMDAAGLPLLGVVPEDGDVPYALNRGIPLRDINYYAARAYENIARRITGHQV
;
A
#
# COMPACT_ATOMS: atom_id res chain seq x y z
N GLY A 1 15.47 -18.10 11.46
CA GLY A 1 16.37 -17.35 10.94
C GLY A 1 17.79 -17.83 10.60
N ARG A 2 18.26 -17.47 9.40
CA ARG A 2 19.66 -17.72 9.00
C ARG A 2 20.52 -16.46 9.12
N CYS A 3 19.90 -15.27 9.31
CA CYS A 3 20.56 -13.98 9.44
C CYS A 3 19.70 -13.05 10.33
N SER A 4 20.28 -11.94 10.77
CA SER A 4 19.55 -10.88 11.49
C SER A 4 18.66 -10.07 10.53
N LEU A 5 17.75 -9.26 11.06
CA LEU A 5 16.96 -8.32 10.25
C LEU A 5 17.86 -7.31 9.55
N SER A 6 18.85 -6.79 10.26
CA SER A 6 19.83 -5.82 9.73
C SER A 6 20.70 -6.39 8.60
N ASP A 7 20.99 -7.71 8.62
CA ASP A 7 21.75 -8.34 7.53
C ASP A 7 20.90 -8.61 6.28
N ALA A 8 19.57 -8.72 6.47
CA ALA A 8 18.64 -9.05 5.40
C ALA A 8 18.03 -7.81 4.73
N ALA A 9 17.93 -6.71 5.45
CA ALA A 9 17.38 -5.45 4.96
C ALA A 9 18.45 -4.68 4.17
N ALA A 10 18.13 -4.33 2.93
CA ALA A 10 19.02 -3.56 2.08
C ALA A 10 18.81 -2.06 2.30
N ASP A 11 19.88 -1.32 2.53
CA ASP A 11 19.86 0.13 2.66
C ASP A 11 19.54 0.81 1.32
N HIS A 12 18.70 1.83 1.35
CA HIS A 12 18.49 2.64 0.17
C HIS A 12 19.67 3.61 -0.03
N PRO A 13 20.33 3.63 -1.23
CA PRO A 13 21.59 4.35 -1.43
C PRO A 13 21.48 5.87 -1.28
N LYS A 14 20.28 6.43 -1.43
CA LYS A 14 20.04 7.89 -1.42
C LYS A 14 19.28 8.37 -0.19
N TYR A 15 18.48 7.53 0.44
CA TYR A 15 17.61 7.92 1.55
C TYR A 15 18.00 7.16 2.82
N PRO A 16 18.80 7.77 3.71
CA PRO A 16 19.16 7.16 4.99
C PRO A 16 17.90 6.85 5.82
N GLY A 17 17.90 5.68 6.44
CA GLY A 17 16.75 5.19 7.23
C GLY A 17 15.63 4.54 6.41
N LEU A 18 15.75 4.50 5.07
CA LEU A 18 14.88 3.70 4.21
C LEU A 18 15.55 2.38 3.88
N HIS A 19 14.89 1.28 4.27
CA HIS A 19 15.38 -0.08 4.07
C HIS A 19 14.37 -0.88 3.26
N LEU A 20 14.84 -1.86 2.50
CA LEU A 20 14.00 -2.76 1.71
C LEU A 20 14.29 -4.21 2.13
N LEU A 21 13.24 -4.93 2.51
CA LEU A 21 13.27 -6.35 2.75
C LEU A 21 12.41 -7.06 1.70
N THR A 22 13.03 -7.97 0.94
CA THR A 22 12.32 -8.74 -0.09
C THR A 22 11.97 -10.12 0.43
N ALA A 23 10.74 -10.57 0.14
CA ALA A 23 10.35 -11.94 0.44
C ALA A 23 11.00 -12.92 -0.56
N PRO A 24 11.57 -14.05 -0.11
CA PRO A 24 12.07 -15.08 -1.01
C PRO A 24 10.90 -15.73 -1.75
N LEU A 25 11.05 -15.88 -3.06
CA LEU A 25 10.13 -16.66 -3.88
C LEU A 25 10.65 -18.08 -3.96
N SER A 26 9.88 -19.06 -3.50
CA SER A 26 10.16 -20.48 -3.77
C SER A 26 9.90 -20.81 -5.24
N PRO A 27 10.49 -21.93 -5.77
CA PRO A 27 10.27 -22.38 -7.14
C PRO A 27 8.82 -22.79 -7.44
N GLY A 28 7.86 -22.00 -7.32
CA GLY A 28 6.42 -22.21 -7.47
C GLY A 28 5.65 -20.96 -7.10
N GLY A 29 6.37 -19.85 -6.79
CA GLY A 29 5.77 -18.56 -6.45
C GLY A 29 5.06 -18.52 -5.10
N GLN A 30 5.20 -19.56 -4.27
CA GLN A 30 4.64 -19.59 -2.92
C GLN A 30 5.59 -18.95 -1.92
N LEU A 31 5.05 -18.17 -1.00
CA LEU A 31 5.79 -17.68 0.16
C LEU A 31 5.98 -18.85 1.14
N ASP A 32 7.22 -19.26 1.35
CA ASP A 32 7.58 -20.30 2.34
C ASP A 32 7.79 -19.64 3.71
N VAL A 33 6.75 -18.94 4.18
CA VAL A 33 6.74 -18.22 5.47
C VAL A 33 5.46 -18.61 6.21
N THR A 34 5.59 -19.01 7.47
CA THR A 34 4.45 -19.28 8.35
C THR A 34 3.96 -18.00 9.02
N ASP A 35 2.72 -18.02 9.52
CA ASP A 35 2.15 -16.90 10.29
C ASP A 35 3.01 -16.56 11.52
N GLU A 36 3.58 -17.58 12.18
CA GLU A 36 4.45 -17.39 13.33
C GLU A 36 5.78 -16.73 12.97
N GLN A 37 6.39 -17.14 11.84
CA GLN A 37 7.62 -16.52 11.34
C GLN A 37 7.40 -15.06 10.92
N MET A 38 6.26 -14.79 10.29
CA MET A 38 5.89 -13.41 9.93
C MET A 38 5.69 -12.54 11.17
N ARG A 39 5.03 -13.07 12.19
CA ARG A 39 4.82 -12.36 13.47
C ARG A 39 6.15 -12.05 14.14
N GLN A 40 7.04 -13.04 14.28
CA GLN A 40 8.37 -12.85 14.87
C GLN A 40 9.21 -11.82 14.11
N LEU A 41 9.15 -11.82 12.78
CA LEU A 41 9.82 -10.82 11.95
C LEU A 41 9.28 -9.42 12.25
N LEU A 42 7.95 -9.24 12.26
CA LEU A 42 7.36 -7.92 12.47
C LEU A 42 7.52 -7.43 13.92
N ASP A 43 7.65 -8.31 14.88
CA ASP A 43 8.00 -7.94 16.27
C ASP A 43 9.42 -7.37 16.35
N GLN A 44 10.37 -7.87 15.55
CA GLN A 44 11.72 -7.28 15.42
C GLN A 44 11.65 -5.95 14.68
N VAL A 45 10.91 -5.87 13.56
CA VAL A 45 10.71 -4.63 12.80
C VAL A 45 10.15 -3.51 13.68
N ARG A 46 9.17 -3.79 14.56
CA ARG A 46 8.62 -2.80 15.49
C ARG A 46 9.63 -2.23 16.49
N GLN A 47 10.71 -2.95 16.77
CA GLN A 47 11.76 -2.47 17.68
C GLN A 47 12.79 -1.58 16.98
N GLU A 48 12.94 -1.71 15.67
CA GLU A 48 14.00 -1.06 14.91
C GLU A 48 13.50 0.08 14.00
N TYR A 49 12.18 0.09 13.65
CA TYR A 49 11.62 1.01 12.67
C TYR A 49 10.36 1.71 13.18
N ASP A 50 10.22 3.00 12.86
CA ASP A 50 9.02 3.78 13.15
C ASP A 50 7.83 3.35 12.29
N TYR A 51 8.09 2.97 11.02
CA TYR A 51 7.08 2.55 10.05
C TYR A 51 7.55 1.36 9.24
N CYS A 52 6.64 0.44 8.98
CA CYS A 52 6.85 -0.68 8.06
C CYS A 52 5.70 -0.73 7.07
N LEU A 53 6.01 -0.63 5.77
CA LEU A 53 5.04 -0.80 4.70
C LEU A 53 5.14 -2.21 4.15
N ILE A 54 4.06 -2.98 4.29
CA ILE A 54 3.98 -4.35 3.75
C ILE A 54 3.28 -4.28 2.40
N ASP A 55 4.02 -4.50 1.32
CA ASP A 55 3.45 -4.62 -0.03
C ASP A 55 2.81 -6.00 -0.17
N ALA A 56 1.48 -6.03 -0.11
CA ALA A 56 0.72 -7.27 -0.22
C ALA A 56 0.49 -7.63 -1.70
N PRO A 57 0.65 -8.91 -2.07
CA PRO A 57 0.37 -9.34 -3.44
C PRO A 57 -1.12 -9.18 -3.76
N ALA A 58 -1.43 -9.03 -5.05
CA ALA A 58 -2.80 -9.01 -5.53
C ALA A 58 -3.54 -10.32 -5.19
N GLY A 59 -4.83 -10.20 -4.91
CA GLY A 59 -5.68 -11.33 -4.53
C GLY A 59 -5.70 -11.62 -3.02
N LEU A 60 -6.51 -12.60 -2.63
CA LEU A 60 -6.86 -12.90 -1.24
C LEU A 60 -6.17 -14.17 -0.71
N GLY A 61 -5.02 -14.51 -1.29
CA GLY A 61 -4.25 -15.70 -0.98
C GLY A 61 -3.44 -15.62 0.33
N GLN A 62 -2.42 -16.48 0.42
CA GLN A 62 -1.55 -16.56 1.60
C GLN A 62 -0.83 -15.24 1.88
N GLY A 63 -0.27 -14.57 0.86
CA GLY A 63 0.43 -13.30 1.05
C GLY A 63 -0.45 -12.20 1.62
N PHE A 64 -1.71 -12.10 1.16
CA PHE A 64 -2.70 -11.20 1.73
C PHE A 64 -2.96 -11.49 3.22
N ARG A 65 -3.17 -12.78 3.58
CA ARG A 65 -3.40 -13.17 4.97
C ARG A 65 -2.20 -12.89 5.88
N LEU A 66 -0.99 -13.18 5.40
CA LEU A 66 0.24 -12.89 6.13
C LEU A 66 0.43 -11.39 6.36
N ALA A 67 0.26 -10.58 5.31
CA ALA A 67 0.39 -9.13 5.39
C ALA A 67 -0.64 -8.52 6.36
N THR A 68 -1.91 -8.83 6.15
CA THR A 68 -3.00 -8.29 7.00
C THR A 68 -3.00 -8.90 8.39
N GLY A 69 -2.52 -10.16 8.53
CA GLY A 69 -2.44 -10.91 9.78
C GLY A 69 -1.66 -10.21 10.90
N CYS A 70 -0.72 -9.33 10.56
CA CYS A 70 0.17 -8.65 11.52
C CYS A 70 0.16 -7.11 11.38
N ALA A 71 -0.61 -6.57 10.44
CA ALA A 71 -0.71 -5.14 10.22
C ALA A 71 -1.50 -4.44 11.32
N ASP A 72 -1.10 -3.22 11.67
CA ASP A 72 -1.83 -2.34 12.59
C ASP A 72 -2.84 -1.48 11.83
N CYS A 73 -2.56 -1.21 10.54
CA CYS A 73 -3.38 -0.44 9.64
C CYS A 73 -3.35 -1.05 8.24
N VAL A 74 -4.43 -0.96 7.50
CA VAL A 74 -4.52 -1.42 6.10
C VAL A 74 -4.99 -0.28 5.21
N VAL A 75 -4.31 -0.13 4.08
CA VAL A 75 -4.71 0.80 3.02
C VAL A 75 -5.18 -0.02 1.82
N VAL A 76 -6.45 0.05 1.51
CA VAL A 76 -7.04 -0.54 0.30
C VAL A 76 -6.81 0.42 -0.85
N ILE A 77 -6.15 -0.05 -1.90
CA ILE A 77 -5.88 0.75 -3.09
C ILE A 77 -6.77 0.26 -4.22
N THR A 78 -7.52 1.18 -4.82
CA THR A 78 -8.41 0.90 -5.94
C THR A 78 -8.26 1.96 -7.03
N THR A 79 -8.94 1.76 -8.15
CA THR A 79 -9.14 2.76 -9.20
C THR A 79 -10.63 3.12 -9.28
N THR A 80 -11.01 4.00 -10.20
CA THR A 80 -12.41 4.39 -10.40
C THR A 80 -13.20 3.41 -11.29
N ASP A 81 -12.59 2.31 -11.72
CA ASP A 81 -13.24 1.30 -12.54
C ASP A 81 -14.20 0.44 -11.71
N ALA A 82 -15.37 0.15 -12.23
CA ALA A 82 -16.41 -0.61 -11.53
C ALA A 82 -15.96 -2.02 -11.09
N SER A 83 -15.04 -2.65 -11.83
CA SER A 83 -14.45 -3.94 -11.43
C SER A 83 -13.53 -3.79 -10.23
N ALA A 84 -12.63 -2.80 -10.26
CA ALA A 84 -11.71 -2.53 -9.16
C ALA A 84 -12.44 -2.11 -7.88
N LEU A 85 -13.54 -1.36 -7.99
CA LEU A 85 -14.38 -1.00 -6.85
C LEU A 85 -15.07 -2.22 -6.23
N ARG A 86 -15.54 -3.17 -7.04
CA ARG A 86 -16.09 -4.44 -6.53
C ARG A 86 -15.05 -5.29 -5.81
N ASP A 87 -13.84 -5.35 -6.34
CA ASP A 87 -12.72 -6.06 -5.71
C ASP A 87 -12.33 -5.40 -4.38
N ALA A 88 -12.34 -4.06 -4.33
CA ALA A 88 -12.14 -3.32 -3.10
C ALA A 88 -13.22 -3.61 -2.06
N GLN A 89 -14.50 -3.59 -2.43
CA GLN A 89 -15.61 -3.97 -1.54
C GLN A 89 -15.43 -5.38 -0.97
N HIS A 90 -15.09 -6.35 -1.82
CA HIS A 90 -14.86 -7.72 -1.39
C HIS A 90 -13.68 -7.81 -0.41
N THR A 91 -12.62 -7.06 -0.67
CA THR A 91 -11.46 -6.97 0.24
C THR A 91 -11.86 -6.40 1.59
N VAL A 92 -12.63 -5.30 1.60
CA VAL A 92 -13.13 -4.67 2.83
C VAL A 92 -13.97 -5.63 3.66
N MET A 93 -14.91 -6.36 3.05
CA MET A 93 -15.74 -7.34 3.75
C MET A 93 -14.93 -8.43 4.47
N LEU A 94 -13.74 -8.76 3.97
CA LEU A 94 -12.85 -9.72 4.62
C LEU A 94 -12.05 -9.10 5.77
N LEU A 95 -11.78 -7.80 5.69
CA LEU A 95 -11.00 -7.05 6.67
C LEU A 95 -11.85 -6.50 7.84
N ASP A 96 -13.14 -6.24 7.62
CA ASP A 96 -14.09 -5.64 8.56
C ASP A 96 -14.18 -6.38 9.91
N LYS A 97 -13.86 -7.66 9.93
CA LYS A 97 -13.87 -8.46 11.16
C LYS A 97 -12.71 -8.13 12.09
N ARG A 98 -11.68 -7.48 11.61
CA ARG A 98 -10.43 -7.24 12.32
C ARG A 98 -10.05 -5.77 12.41
N PHE A 99 -10.34 -4.99 11.39
CA PHE A 99 -9.99 -3.58 11.29
C PHE A 99 -11.23 -2.71 11.45
N THR A 100 -11.03 -1.53 12.02
CA THR A 100 -12.07 -0.51 12.18
C THR A 100 -11.85 0.62 11.19
N THR A 101 -12.78 1.56 11.12
CA THR A 101 -12.64 2.78 10.31
C THR A 101 -11.45 3.68 10.72
N GLU A 102 -10.84 3.41 11.87
CA GLU A 102 -9.62 4.11 12.32
C GLU A 102 -8.32 3.45 11.84
N SER A 103 -8.41 2.22 11.32
CA SER A 103 -7.26 1.42 10.89
C SER A 103 -7.41 0.85 9.46
N LEU A 104 -8.50 1.17 8.78
CA LEU A 104 -8.78 0.73 7.41
C LEU A 104 -9.14 1.93 6.54
N PHE A 105 -8.34 2.20 5.52
CA PHE A 105 -8.42 3.39 4.69
C PHE A 105 -8.46 3.07 3.21
N LEU A 106 -8.97 4.02 2.41
CA LEU A 106 -9.03 3.96 0.96
C LEU A 106 -8.03 4.92 0.31
N VAL A 107 -7.31 4.45 -0.69
CA VAL A 107 -6.61 5.28 -1.67
C VAL A 107 -7.17 5.00 -3.05
N VAL A 108 -7.58 6.05 -3.76
CA VAL A 108 -8.02 5.94 -5.15
C VAL A 108 -6.88 6.38 -6.06
N GLY A 109 -6.33 5.43 -6.79
CA GLY A 109 -5.20 5.64 -7.69
C GLY A 109 -5.61 5.82 -9.16
N ARG A 110 -4.67 6.30 -9.97
CA ARG A 110 -4.81 6.47 -11.42
C ARG A 110 -6.05 7.26 -11.84
N VAL A 111 -6.38 8.30 -11.07
CA VAL A 111 -7.59 9.09 -11.28
C VAL A 111 -7.44 10.01 -12.49
N GLN A 112 -8.28 9.80 -13.49
CA GLN A 112 -8.41 10.63 -14.68
C GLN A 112 -9.61 11.58 -14.54
N LYS A 113 -9.38 12.86 -14.24
CA LYS A 113 -10.45 13.87 -14.07
C LYS A 113 -11.37 13.98 -15.29
N LYS A 114 -10.83 13.83 -16.51
CA LYS A 114 -11.62 13.89 -17.75
C LYS A 114 -12.58 12.69 -17.86
N LEU A 115 -12.11 11.49 -17.50
CA LEU A 115 -12.90 10.27 -17.51
C LEU A 115 -14.02 10.32 -16.47
N LEU A 116 -13.72 10.75 -15.24
CA LEU A 116 -14.73 10.92 -14.19
C LEU A 116 -15.87 11.85 -14.64
N ARG A 117 -15.52 13.00 -15.25
CA ARG A 117 -16.52 13.93 -15.79
C ARG A 117 -17.37 13.31 -16.90
N ALA A 118 -16.75 12.55 -17.80
CA ALA A 118 -17.44 11.88 -18.90
C ALA A 118 -18.41 10.78 -18.41
N LEU A 119 -18.06 10.10 -17.31
CA LEU A 119 -18.89 9.06 -16.70
C LEU A 119 -19.88 9.59 -15.66
N HIS A 120 -19.88 10.91 -15.39
CA HIS A 120 -20.65 11.53 -14.28
C HIS A 120 -20.39 10.86 -12.93
N SER A 121 -19.18 10.36 -12.72
CA SER A 121 -18.72 9.71 -11.50
C SER A 121 -17.85 10.64 -10.67
N THR A 122 -17.81 10.39 -9.37
CA THR A 122 -17.04 11.16 -8.41
C THR A 122 -16.11 10.26 -7.59
N ILE A 123 -15.22 10.86 -6.81
CA ILE A 123 -14.44 10.12 -5.81
C ILE A 123 -15.34 9.65 -4.65
N ASP A 124 -16.40 10.42 -4.35
CA ASP A 124 -17.38 10.05 -3.33
C ASP A 124 -18.09 8.74 -3.69
N ASP A 125 -18.38 8.50 -4.96
CA ASP A 125 -18.93 7.21 -5.42
C ASP A 125 -17.98 6.04 -5.12
N ALA A 126 -16.66 6.26 -5.20
CA ALA A 126 -15.68 5.24 -4.86
C ALA A 126 -15.58 5.01 -3.34
N MET A 127 -15.71 6.08 -2.55
CA MET A 127 -15.77 5.99 -1.08
C MET A 127 -17.02 5.25 -0.63
N ASP A 128 -18.18 5.60 -1.17
CA ASP A 128 -19.46 4.96 -0.86
C ASP A 128 -19.44 3.48 -1.27
N ALA A 129 -18.91 3.19 -2.45
CA ALA A 129 -18.76 1.81 -2.92
C ALA A 129 -17.84 0.98 -2.00
N ALA A 130 -16.72 1.52 -1.57
CA ALA A 130 -15.79 0.81 -0.68
C ALA A 130 -16.23 0.80 0.79
N GLY A 131 -17.04 1.78 1.22
CA GLY A 131 -17.42 1.96 2.62
C GLY A 131 -16.26 2.38 3.53
N LEU A 132 -15.24 3.05 2.99
CA LEU A 132 -14.02 3.40 3.70
C LEU A 132 -13.72 4.90 3.69
N PRO A 133 -13.11 5.43 4.75
CA PRO A 133 -12.60 6.79 4.76
C PRO A 133 -11.45 6.95 3.76
N LEU A 134 -11.47 8.07 3.02
CA LEU A 134 -10.47 8.40 2.02
C LEU A 134 -9.18 8.89 2.66
N LEU A 135 -8.10 8.17 2.44
CA LEU A 135 -6.75 8.59 2.80
C LEU A 135 -6.12 9.51 1.75
N GLY A 136 -6.38 9.25 0.48
CA GLY A 136 -5.89 10.09 -0.59
C GLY A 136 -6.29 9.68 -1.99
N VAL A 137 -6.02 10.59 -2.92
CA VAL A 137 -6.27 10.42 -4.35
C VAL A 137 -4.97 10.64 -5.10
N VAL A 138 -4.57 9.67 -5.92
CA VAL A 138 -3.38 9.77 -6.76
C VAL A 138 -3.83 9.93 -8.22
N PRO A 139 -3.51 11.05 -8.87
CA PRO A 139 -3.86 11.26 -10.28
C PRO A 139 -3.09 10.28 -11.17
N GLU A 140 -3.68 9.92 -12.31
CA GLU A 140 -2.94 9.22 -13.35
C GLU A 140 -1.91 10.18 -13.96
N ASP A 141 -0.67 9.73 -14.02
CA ASP A 141 0.45 10.54 -14.45
C ASP A 141 1.46 9.68 -15.25
N GLY A 142 1.78 10.13 -16.46
CA GLY A 142 2.70 9.44 -17.36
C GLY A 142 4.15 9.36 -16.84
N ASP A 143 4.53 10.25 -15.94
CA ASP A 143 5.86 10.25 -15.35
C ASP A 143 6.05 9.13 -14.33
N VAL A 144 4.97 8.56 -13.77
CA VAL A 144 5.05 7.43 -12.83
C VAL A 144 5.68 6.20 -13.49
N PRO A 145 5.19 5.69 -14.63
CA PRO A 145 5.86 4.59 -15.33
C PRO A 145 7.29 4.93 -15.77
N TYR A 146 7.55 6.16 -16.14
CA TYR A 146 8.89 6.60 -16.51
C TYR A 146 9.86 6.51 -15.32
N ALA A 147 9.46 7.03 -14.15
CA ALA A 147 10.23 6.96 -12.92
C ALA A 147 10.54 5.50 -12.53
N LEU A 148 9.51 4.65 -12.53
CA LEU A 148 9.63 3.23 -12.19
C LEU A 148 10.60 2.48 -13.11
N ASN A 149 10.47 2.67 -14.43
CA ASN A 149 11.34 1.99 -15.40
C ASN A 149 12.80 2.44 -15.31
N ARG A 150 13.06 3.60 -14.74
CA ARG A 150 14.43 4.12 -14.55
C ARG A 150 14.98 3.94 -13.15
N GLY A 151 14.17 3.44 -12.21
CA GLY A 151 14.56 3.34 -10.80
C GLY A 151 14.83 4.73 -10.17
N ILE A 152 14.14 5.76 -10.65
CA ILE A 152 14.27 7.13 -10.13
C ILE A 152 13.09 7.40 -9.19
N PRO A 153 13.32 7.92 -7.99
CA PRO A 153 12.25 8.31 -7.11
C PRO A 153 11.30 9.32 -7.75
N LEU A 154 10.00 9.10 -7.64
CA LEU A 154 8.99 9.92 -8.29
C LEU A 154 9.09 11.40 -7.89
N ARG A 155 9.44 11.70 -6.65
CA ARG A 155 9.64 13.07 -6.15
C ARG A 155 10.73 13.87 -6.89
N ASP A 156 11.66 13.17 -7.55
CA ASP A 156 12.74 13.79 -8.29
C ASP A 156 12.34 14.16 -9.73
N ILE A 157 11.20 13.64 -10.21
CA ILE A 157 10.72 13.82 -11.57
C ILE A 157 9.43 14.63 -11.61
N ASN A 158 8.46 14.30 -10.75
CA ASN A 158 7.11 14.81 -10.85
C ASN A 158 6.60 15.37 -9.54
N TYR A 159 6.16 16.62 -9.58
CA TYR A 159 5.63 17.30 -8.40
C TYR A 159 4.19 16.89 -8.05
N TYR A 160 3.33 16.64 -9.05
CA TYR A 160 1.90 16.41 -8.79
C TYR A 160 1.63 15.03 -8.18
N ALA A 161 2.14 13.98 -8.80
CA ALA A 161 2.00 12.62 -8.27
C ALA A 161 2.75 12.47 -6.94
N ALA A 162 3.99 12.99 -6.84
CA ALA A 162 4.77 12.97 -5.61
C ALA A 162 4.03 13.65 -4.46
N ARG A 163 3.42 14.82 -4.70
CA ARG A 163 2.63 15.54 -3.68
C ARG A 163 1.42 14.73 -3.20
N ALA A 164 0.77 13.97 -4.08
CA ALA A 164 -0.32 13.10 -3.68
C ALA A 164 0.16 12.03 -2.67
N TYR A 165 1.30 11.40 -2.94
CA TYR A 165 1.92 10.45 -2.01
C TYR A 165 2.41 11.11 -0.72
N GLU A 166 2.98 12.30 -0.77
CA GLU A 166 3.35 13.07 0.43
C GLU A 166 2.15 13.37 1.32
N ASN A 167 1.02 13.74 0.73
CA ASN A 167 -0.21 14.00 1.46
C ASN A 167 -0.77 12.72 2.11
N ILE A 168 -0.70 11.58 1.42
CA ILE A 168 -1.06 10.28 1.99
C ILE A 168 -0.15 9.95 3.17
N ALA A 169 1.16 10.10 3.02
CA ALA A 169 2.12 9.84 4.08
C ALA A 169 1.86 10.72 5.31
N ARG A 170 1.61 12.02 5.12
CA ARG A 170 1.26 12.94 6.21
C ARG A 170 0.02 12.49 6.97
N ARG A 171 -1.04 12.07 6.27
CA ARG A 171 -2.27 11.59 6.90
C ARG A 171 -2.06 10.31 7.69
N ILE A 172 -1.28 9.36 7.15
CA ILE A 172 -0.90 8.13 7.88
C ILE A 172 -0.15 8.46 9.17
N THR A 173 0.71 9.48 9.14
CA THR A 173 1.52 9.90 10.30
C THR A 173 0.80 10.90 11.21
N GLY A 174 -0.50 11.15 11.02
CA GLY A 174 -1.31 12.04 11.87
C GLY A 174 -1.10 13.53 11.64
N HIS A 175 -0.44 13.93 10.56
CA HIS A 175 -0.25 15.33 10.23
C HIS A 175 -1.42 15.87 9.37
N GLN A 176 -1.85 17.10 9.65
CA GLN A 176 -2.83 17.79 8.80
C GLN A 176 -2.22 18.14 7.43
N VAL A 177 -3.02 18.03 6.35
CA VAL A 177 -2.62 18.29 4.96
C VAL A 177 -3.45 19.43 4.39
#